data_5ad3e05bf63d059db5f2242c07566074
#
_entry.id   5ad3e05bf63d059db5f2242c07566074
#
_cell.length_a   1.000
_cell.length_b   1.000
_cell.length_c   1.000
_cell.angle_alpha   90.00
_cell.angle_beta   90.00
_cell.angle_gamma   90.00
#
_symmetry.space_group_name_H-M   'P 1'
#
loop_
_entity.id
_entity.type
_entity.pdbx_description
1 polymer ?
#
loop_
_entity_poly.entity_id
_entity_poly.type
_entity_poly.pdbx_seq_one_letter_code
_entity_poly.pdbx_strand_id
1 'polypeptide(L)'
;VCALPDSWPGHCPGQFAFVRFDRAEGAHPFTIASAPGALGENARGEALLRLVIKPLGDYTRTLARRLQAGQGVDIEGPYGRFDGRGSRARQQVWVAGGVGVTPFIALLEARQPGLATADARLQPVQMHYCTRDAARDALLGRLQTLCAQAEPAVTLTVHDDARGQRLTPRTLEALGGP
;
A
#
# COMPACT_ATOMS: atom_id res chain seq x y z
N VAL A 1 6.19 9.65 -6.48
CA VAL A 1 7.39 9.01 -5.95
C VAL A 1 8.29 10.12 -5.40
N CYS A 2 8.83 9.92 -4.21
CA CYS A 2 9.75 10.85 -3.54
C CYS A 2 11.11 10.18 -3.41
N ALA A 3 12.17 10.93 -3.65
CA ALA A 3 13.52 10.55 -3.25
C ALA A 3 13.68 10.78 -1.74
N LEU A 4 14.36 9.89 -1.06
CA LEU A 4 14.55 9.92 0.38
C LEU A 4 15.96 10.44 0.71
N PRO A 5 16.11 11.27 1.75
CA PRO A 5 17.44 11.68 2.20
C PRO A 5 18.19 10.50 2.87
N ASP A 6 19.51 10.57 2.94
CA ASP A 6 20.35 9.58 3.63
C ASP A 6 19.99 9.43 5.12
N SER A 7 19.43 10.48 5.70
CA SER A 7 18.95 10.48 7.09
C SER A 7 17.62 9.73 7.31
N TRP A 8 16.99 9.21 6.24
CA TRP A 8 15.75 8.43 6.39
C TRP A 8 16.04 7.13 7.15
N PRO A 9 15.33 6.85 8.27
CA PRO A 9 15.65 5.71 9.14
C PRO A 9 15.23 4.34 8.55
N GLY A 10 14.79 4.32 7.30
CA GLY A 10 14.14 3.15 6.71
C GLY A 10 12.67 3.06 7.09
N HIS A 11 11.93 2.15 6.46
CA HIS A 11 10.52 1.90 6.79
C HIS A 11 10.19 0.41 6.64
N CYS A 12 9.06 0.00 7.22
CA CYS A 12 8.49 -1.31 7.01
C CYS A 12 7.20 -1.19 6.19
N PRO A 13 6.85 -2.19 5.36
CA PRO A 13 5.57 -2.23 4.67
C PRO A 13 4.40 -2.07 5.65
N GLY A 14 3.39 -1.28 5.27
CA GLY A 14 2.23 -0.99 6.10
C GLY A 14 2.34 0.25 6.98
N GLN A 15 3.49 0.90 7.03
CA GLN A 15 3.68 2.17 7.72
C GLN A 15 3.19 3.37 6.90
N PHE A 16 3.07 4.52 7.55
CA PHE A 16 2.71 5.79 6.95
C PHE A 16 3.73 6.87 7.35
N ALA A 17 3.71 7.99 6.62
CA ALA A 17 4.51 9.17 6.92
C ALA A 17 3.60 10.41 6.89
N PHE A 18 3.95 11.43 7.66
CA PHE A 18 3.41 12.76 7.47
C PHE A 18 4.18 13.48 6.37
N VAL A 19 3.46 13.99 5.39
CA VAL A 19 4.05 14.65 4.23
C VAL A 19 3.46 16.04 4.07
N ARG A 20 4.33 17.04 3.93
CA ARG A 20 3.98 18.42 3.64
C ARG A 20 4.51 18.77 2.26
N PHE A 21 3.59 19.03 1.33
CA PHE A 21 3.89 19.38 -0.05
C PHE A 21 4.02 20.89 -0.26
N ASP A 22 3.48 21.69 0.67
CA ASP A 22 3.46 23.15 0.61
C ASP A 22 3.61 23.71 2.04
N ARG A 23 4.41 24.76 2.19
CA ARG A 23 4.63 25.40 3.51
C ARG A 23 3.41 26.11 4.06
N ALA A 24 2.47 26.51 3.19
CA ALA A 24 1.20 27.13 3.61
C ALA A 24 0.19 26.13 4.16
N GLU A 25 0.40 24.84 3.93
CA GLU A 25 -0.46 23.75 4.39
C GLU A 25 0.23 22.95 5.50
N GLY A 26 -0.57 22.29 6.34
CA GLY A 26 -0.06 21.36 7.34
C GLY A 26 0.47 20.06 6.72
N ALA A 27 1.18 19.27 7.51
CA ALA A 27 1.55 17.92 7.12
C ALA A 27 0.35 16.98 7.21
N HIS A 28 0.18 16.11 6.20
CA HIS A 28 -0.90 15.14 6.12
C HIS A 28 -0.36 13.72 6.15
N PRO A 29 -1.05 12.77 6.81
CA PRO A 29 -0.62 11.38 6.85
C PRO A 29 -0.94 10.69 5.52
N PHE A 30 0.07 10.03 4.95
CA PHE A 30 -0.07 9.19 3.77
C PHE A 30 0.58 7.83 4.00
N THR A 31 -0.12 6.77 3.64
CA THR A 31 0.45 5.42 3.66
C THR A 31 1.62 5.32 2.70
N ILE A 32 2.71 4.74 3.16
CA ILE A 32 3.83 4.37 2.31
C ILE A 32 3.41 3.16 1.45
N ALA A 33 3.29 3.38 0.16
CA ALA A 33 2.74 2.42 -0.80
C ALA A 33 3.83 1.65 -1.56
N SER A 34 5.02 1.54 -1.00
CA SER A 34 6.13 0.73 -1.51
C SER A 34 6.86 0.00 -0.39
N ALA A 35 7.35 -1.21 -0.68
CA ALA A 35 8.33 -1.85 0.18
C ALA A 35 9.70 -1.15 0.07
N PRO A 36 10.57 -1.24 1.09
CA PRO A 36 11.96 -0.80 0.99
C PRO A 36 12.64 -1.49 -0.21
N GLY A 37 13.36 -0.71 -1.01
CA GLY A 37 14.07 -1.22 -2.18
C GLY A 37 13.20 -1.57 -3.40
N ALA A 38 11.88 -1.63 -3.28
CA ALA A 38 10.98 -2.03 -4.38
C ALA A 38 11.00 -1.08 -5.59
N LEU A 39 11.44 0.14 -5.42
CA LEU A 39 11.54 1.16 -6.48
C LEU A 39 12.99 1.39 -6.94
N GLY A 40 13.97 0.72 -6.29
CA GLY A 40 15.38 0.99 -6.50
C GLY A 40 15.79 2.41 -6.05
N GLU A 41 16.78 2.94 -6.73
CA GLU A 41 17.36 4.26 -6.49
C GLU A 41 17.18 5.15 -7.73
N ASN A 42 17.21 6.46 -7.53
CA ASN A 42 17.27 7.40 -8.64
C ASN A 42 18.71 7.54 -9.19
N ALA A 43 18.88 8.40 -10.19
CA ALA A 43 20.19 8.64 -10.81
C ALA A 43 21.26 9.22 -9.86
N ARG A 44 20.88 9.63 -8.64
CA ARG A 44 21.78 10.13 -7.61
C ARG A 44 22.09 9.10 -6.53
N GLY A 45 21.59 7.86 -6.65
CA GLY A 45 21.71 6.83 -5.63
C GLY A 45 20.78 7.02 -4.43
N GLU A 46 19.77 7.91 -4.52
CA GLU A 46 18.81 8.14 -3.45
C GLU A 46 17.69 7.10 -3.52
N ALA A 47 17.40 6.46 -2.39
CA ALA A 47 16.29 5.50 -2.29
C ALA A 47 14.94 6.16 -2.58
N LEU A 48 14.02 5.41 -3.16
CA LEU A 48 12.72 5.91 -3.59
C LEU A 48 11.57 5.39 -2.73
N LEU A 49 10.59 6.26 -2.47
CA LEU A 49 9.35 5.96 -1.74
C LEU A 49 8.14 6.36 -2.60
N ARG A 50 7.10 5.51 -2.60
CA ARG A 50 5.83 5.78 -3.29
C ARG A 50 4.75 6.15 -2.32
N LEU A 51 4.03 7.21 -2.64
CA LEU A 51 2.74 7.56 -2.05
C LEU A 51 1.66 7.45 -3.13
N VAL A 52 0.49 6.95 -2.77
CA VAL A 52 -0.70 6.93 -3.62
C VAL A 52 -1.76 7.81 -2.97
N ILE A 53 -2.12 8.89 -3.64
CA ILE A 53 -3.00 9.91 -3.10
C ILE A 53 -4.29 9.96 -3.94
N LYS A 54 -5.41 9.68 -3.29
CA LYS A 54 -6.73 9.80 -3.90
C LYS A 54 -7.29 11.21 -3.64
N PRO A 55 -7.87 11.88 -4.65
CA PRO A 55 -8.52 13.18 -4.45
C PRO A 55 -9.84 13.00 -3.69
N LEU A 56 -9.80 13.12 -2.36
CA LEU A 56 -10.97 12.95 -1.47
C LEU A 56 -11.47 14.24 -0.85
N GLY A 57 -10.58 15.18 -0.52
CA GLY A 57 -10.88 16.48 0.06
C GLY A 57 -10.34 17.62 -0.81
N ASP A 58 -10.62 18.86 -0.44
CA ASP A 58 -10.24 20.05 -1.22
C ASP A 58 -8.73 20.13 -1.44
N TYR A 59 -7.94 19.82 -0.42
CA TYR A 59 -6.49 19.77 -0.51
C TYR A 59 -6.01 18.73 -1.54
N THR A 60 -6.41 17.47 -1.38
CA THR A 60 -5.93 16.39 -2.26
C THR A 60 -6.47 16.48 -3.69
N ARG A 61 -7.63 17.14 -3.91
CA ARG A 61 -8.17 17.40 -5.26
C ARG A 61 -7.30 18.36 -6.08
N THR A 62 -6.68 19.34 -5.41
CA THR A 62 -5.83 20.33 -6.07
C THR A 62 -4.39 19.88 -6.18
N LEU A 63 -3.96 18.91 -5.36
CA LEU A 63 -2.57 18.51 -5.21
C LEU A 63 -1.93 18.08 -6.53
N ALA A 64 -2.61 17.24 -7.33
CA ALA A 64 -2.08 16.75 -8.61
C ALA A 64 -1.78 17.87 -9.62
N ARG A 65 -2.47 19.01 -9.53
CA ARG A 65 -2.25 20.19 -10.41
C ARG A 65 -1.17 21.12 -9.87
N ARG A 66 -0.87 21.03 -8.58
CA ARG A 66 0.09 21.91 -7.88
C ARG A 66 1.48 21.27 -7.79
N LEU A 67 1.57 19.93 -7.75
CA LEU A 67 2.84 19.23 -7.65
C LEU A 67 3.62 19.29 -8.96
N GLN A 68 4.91 19.58 -8.83
CA GLN A 68 5.85 19.59 -9.94
C GLN A 68 6.94 18.53 -9.70
N ALA A 69 7.41 17.92 -10.79
CA ALA A 69 8.54 17.02 -10.71
C ALA A 69 9.79 17.78 -10.20
N GLY A 70 10.51 17.17 -9.26
CA GLY A 70 11.67 17.81 -8.63
C GLY A 70 11.34 18.79 -7.50
N GLN A 71 10.06 19.02 -7.19
CA GLN A 71 9.66 19.82 -6.04
C GLN A 71 10.09 19.16 -4.74
N GLY A 72 10.73 19.91 -3.84
CA GLY A 72 11.03 19.47 -2.48
C GLY A 72 9.74 19.28 -1.66
N VAL A 73 9.73 18.24 -0.85
CA VAL A 73 8.66 17.94 0.11
C VAL A 73 9.26 17.62 1.46
N ASP A 74 8.58 18.00 2.55
CA ASP A 74 8.99 17.57 3.87
C ASP A 74 8.29 16.26 4.21
N ILE A 75 9.05 15.29 4.69
CA ILE A 75 8.55 13.97 5.09
C ILE A 75 9.02 13.64 6.51
N GLU A 76 8.09 13.21 7.34
CA GLU A 76 8.35 12.83 8.73
C GLU A 76 7.78 11.44 8.99
N GLY A 77 8.56 10.58 9.63
CA GLY A 77 8.19 9.19 9.92
C GLY A 77 9.39 8.25 9.84
N PRO A 78 9.14 6.95 9.63
CA PRO A 78 7.84 6.30 9.43
C PRO A 78 7.09 6.04 10.74
N TYR A 79 5.76 5.91 10.65
CA TYR A 79 4.87 5.63 11.77
C TYR A 79 3.96 4.43 11.50
N GLY A 80 3.41 3.86 12.57
CA GLY A 80 2.41 2.78 12.47
C GLY A 80 2.98 1.37 12.57
N ARG A 81 2.08 0.40 12.79
CA ARG A 81 2.38 -1.01 12.98
C ARG A 81 1.41 -1.93 12.21
N PHE A 82 1.00 -1.53 11.05
CA PHE A 82 0.12 -2.33 10.21
C PHE A 82 0.95 -3.32 9.36
N ASP A 83 1.61 -4.26 10.00
CA ASP A 83 2.58 -5.15 9.34
C ASP A 83 2.30 -6.65 9.52
N GLY A 84 1.29 -7.02 10.33
CA GLY A 84 0.95 -8.41 10.59
C GLY A 84 2.04 -9.22 11.31
N ARG A 85 3.15 -8.59 11.72
CA ARG A 85 4.23 -9.25 12.44
C ARG A 85 3.75 -9.74 13.82
N GLY A 86 4.20 -10.93 14.22
CA GLY A 86 3.81 -11.56 15.47
C GLY A 86 2.48 -12.32 15.42
N SER A 87 1.77 -12.33 14.29
CA SER A 87 0.62 -13.21 14.11
C SER A 87 1.05 -14.68 14.16
N ARG A 88 0.35 -15.49 14.98
CA ARG A 88 0.52 -16.96 15.03
C ARG A 88 -0.50 -17.70 14.17
N ALA A 89 -1.34 -16.98 13.43
CA ALA A 89 -2.34 -17.56 12.56
C ALA A 89 -1.66 -18.35 11.43
N ARG A 90 -2.27 -19.46 11.02
CA ARG A 90 -1.78 -20.28 9.88
C ARG A 90 -2.06 -19.60 8.53
N GLN A 91 -3.00 -18.68 8.49
CA GLN A 91 -3.43 -17.94 7.32
C GLN A 91 -3.88 -16.54 7.75
N GLN A 92 -3.75 -15.57 6.87
CA GLN A 92 -4.25 -14.22 7.08
C GLN A 92 -5.39 -13.91 6.10
N VAL A 93 -6.35 -13.13 6.56
CA VAL A 93 -7.39 -12.54 5.72
C VAL A 93 -7.16 -11.04 5.68
N TRP A 94 -6.94 -10.52 4.48
CA TRP A 94 -6.76 -9.09 4.25
C TRP A 94 -8.00 -8.51 3.57
N VAL A 95 -8.51 -7.42 4.11
CA VAL A 95 -9.68 -6.71 3.55
C VAL A 95 -9.29 -5.26 3.27
N ALA A 96 -9.45 -4.83 2.02
CA ALA A 96 -9.13 -3.48 1.59
C ALA A 96 -10.22 -2.88 0.73
N GLY A 97 -10.36 -1.54 0.77
CA GLY A 97 -11.30 -0.81 -0.08
C GLY A 97 -10.67 0.44 -0.71
N GLY A 98 -10.78 0.57 -2.02
CA GLY A 98 -10.26 1.71 -2.76
C GLY A 98 -8.79 2.00 -2.41
N VAL A 99 -8.46 3.28 -2.10
CA VAL A 99 -7.08 3.68 -1.74
C VAL A 99 -6.55 3.03 -0.46
N GLY A 100 -7.43 2.48 0.40
CA GLY A 100 -7.03 1.70 1.59
C GLY A 100 -6.26 0.42 1.27
N VAL A 101 -6.09 0.07 0.00
CA VAL A 101 -5.24 -1.03 -0.45
C VAL A 101 -3.74 -0.72 -0.39
N THR A 102 -3.37 0.55 -0.24
CA THR A 102 -1.96 0.99 -0.31
C THR A 102 -1.01 0.33 0.68
N PRO A 103 -1.36 0.06 1.97
CA PRO A 103 -0.48 -0.68 2.87
C PRO A 103 -0.28 -2.13 2.40
N PHE A 104 -1.31 -2.74 1.82
CA PHE A 104 -1.20 -4.09 1.28
C PHE A 104 -0.35 -4.15 0.00
N ILE A 105 -0.35 -3.10 -0.83
CA ILE A 105 0.58 -3.00 -1.97
C ILE A 105 2.03 -3.07 -1.47
N ALA A 106 2.39 -2.32 -0.43
CA ALA A 106 3.73 -2.38 0.16
C ALA A 106 4.04 -3.77 0.75
N LEU A 107 3.08 -4.40 1.43
CA LEU A 107 3.23 -5.75 1.97
C LEU A 107 3.40 -6.80 0.86
N LEU A 108 2.70 -6.67 -0.26
CA LEU A 108 2.80 -7.54 -1.43
C LEU A 108 4.13 -7.35 -2.16
N GLU A 109 4.61 -6.12 -2.28
CA GLU A 109 5.95 -5.85 -2.85
C GLU A 109 7.05 -6.51 -2.02
N ALA A 110 6.94 -6.48 -0.69
CA ALA A 110 7.90 -7.17 0.18
C ALA A 110 7.84 -8.71 0.09
N ARG A 111 6.83 -9.27 -0.54
CA ARG A 111 6.67 -10.71 -0.83
C ARG A 111 7.15 -11.09 -2.24
N GLN A 112 7.66 -10.15 -3.02
CA GLN A 112 8.16 -10.48 -4.35
C GLN A 112 9.51 -11.20 -4.28
N PRO A 113 9.79 -12.15 -5.16
CA PRO A 113 11.10 -12.76 -5.29
C PRO A 113 12.21 -11.71 -5.43
N GLY A 114 13.28 -11.85 -4.65
CA GLY A 114 14.41 -10.91 -4.65
C GLY A 114 14.25 -9.67 -3.76
N LEU A 115 13.07 -9.39 -3.23
CA LEU A 115 12.83 -8.36 -2.23
C LEU A 115 12.59 -8.94 -0.82
N ALA A 116 12.75 -10.24 -0.67
CA ALA A 116 12.43 -10.96 0.56
C ALA A 116 13.08 -10.29 1.78
N THR A 117 12.27 -9.60 2.55
CA THR A 117 12.61 -9.30 3.94
C THR A 117 12.78 -10.64 4.66
N ALA A 118 13.80 -10.76 5.50
CA ALA A 118 14.23 -11.99 6.17
C ALA A 118 13.19 -12.57 7.17
N ASP A 119 11.91 -12.30 7.01
CA ASP A 119 10.85 -12.84 7.84
C ASP A 119 10.35 -14.17 7.26
N ALA A 120 11.02 -15.25 7.68
CA ALA A 120 10.73 -16.64 7.31
C ALA A 120 9.34 -17.14 7.72
N ARG A 121 8.44 -16.27 8.22
CA ARG A 121 7.13 -16.62 8.76
C ARG A 121 5.97 -15.99 8.01
N LEU A 122 6.15 -15.64 6.74
CA LEU A 122 5.04 -15.17 5.92
C LEU A 122 4.02 -16.30 5.71
N GLN A 123 2.76 -16.02 6.02
CA GLN A 123 1.65 -16.97 5.88
C GLN A 123 0.92 -16.75 4.56
N PRO A 124 0.22 -17.77 4.03
CA PRO A 124 -0.72 -17.59 2.93
C PRO A 124 -1.77 -16.54 3.28
N VAL A 125 -2.22 -15.80 2.28
CA VAL A 125 -3.19 -14.70 2.45
C VAL A 125 -4.39 -14.91 1.55
N GLN A 126 -5.58 -14.72 2.10
CA GLN A 126 -6.80 -14.46 1.33
C GLN A 126 -7.05 -12.96 1.34
N MET A 127 -6.92 -12.32 0.17
CA MET A 127 -7.13 -10.89 0.03
C MET A 127 -8.47 -10.59 -0.61
N HIS A 128 -9.28 -9.77 0.05
CA HIS A 128 -10.57 -9.27 -0.42
C HIS A 128 -10.42 -7.78 -0.73
N TYR A 129 -10.55 -7.42 -2.00
CA TYR A 129 -10.46 -6.04 -2.45
C TYR A 129 -11.81 -5.52 -2.91
N CYS A 130 -12.33 -4.50 -2.24
CA CYS A 130 -13.59 -3.85 -2.55
C CYS A 130 -13.34 -2.59 -3.38
N THR A 131 -13.97 -2.51 -4.55
CA THR A 131 -13.92 -1.33 -5.42
C THR A 131 -15.32 -0.96 -5.91
N ARG A 132 -15.51 0.30 -6.27
CA ARG A 132 -16.78 0.78 -6.83
C ARG A 132 -17.01 0.31 -8.25
N ASP A 133 -15.93 0.27 -9.05
CA ASP A 133 -15.94 -0.09 -10.46
C ASP A 133 -14.55 -0.61 -10.82
N ALA A 134 -14.44 -1.93 -10.97
CA ALA A 134 -13.18 -2.60 -11.26
C ALA A 134 -12.58 -2.16 -12.61
N ALA A 135 -13.41 -1.81 -13.60
CA ALA A 135 -12.94 -1.37 -14.92
C ALA A 135 -12.26 0.01 -14.88
N ARG A 136 -12.55 0.82 -13.85
CA ARG A 136 -12.02 2.18 -13.67
C ARG A 136 -10.99 2.28 -12.54
N ASP A 137 -10.66 1.16 -11.91
CA ASP A 137 -9.76 1.15 -10.75
C ASP A 137 -8.30 1.11 -11.18
N ALA A 138 -7.61 2.23 -11.00
CA ALA A 138 -6.21 2.39 -11.42
C ALA A 138 -5.23 1.50 -10.61
N LEU A 139 -5.62 0.97 -9.45
CA LEU A 139 -4.76 0.14 -8.61
C LEU A 139 -4.97 -1.36 -8.83
N LEU A 140 -6.10 -1.76 -9.42
CA LEU A 140 -6.49 -3.16 -9.53
C LEU A 140 -5.50 -3.99 -10.35
N GLY A 141 -5.07 -3.51 -11.52
CA GLY A 141 -4.11 -4.24 -12.36
C GLY A 141 -2.78 -4.49 -11.65
N ARG A 142 -2.26 -3.49 -10.94
CA ARG A 142 -1.05 -3.67 -10.12
C ARG A 142 -1.28 -4.68 -8.99
N LEU A 143 -2.42 -4.59 -8.30
CA LEU A 143 -2.76 -5.48 -7.22
C LEU A 143 -2.82 -6.94 -7.69
N GLN A 144 -3.45 -7.19 -8.84
CA GLN A 144 -3.53 -8.52 -9.47
C GLN A 144 -2.13 -9.08 -9.77
N THR A 145 -1.25 -8.27 -10.38
CA THR A 145 0.12 -8.66 -10.69
C THR A 145 0.88 -9.04 -9.41
N LEU A 146 0.83 -8.18 -8.38
CA LEU A 146 1.54 -8.41 -7.14
C LEU A 146 1.04 -9.66 -6.40
N CYS A 147 -0.27 -9.90 -6.37
CA CYS A 147 -0.84 -11.10 -5.75
C CYS A 147 -0.41 -12.38 -6.48
N ALA A 148 -0.37 -12.34 -7.82
CA ALA A 148 0.03 -13.49 -8.63
C ALA A 148 1.52 -13.87 -8.48
N GLN A 149 2.35 -12.91 -8.12
CA GLN A 149 3.80 -13.08 -7.97
C GLN A 149 4.25 -13.25 -6.52
N ALA A 150 3.34 -13.10 -5.55
CA ALA A 150 3.68 -13.13 -4.13
C ALA A 150 4.06 -14.53 -3.64
N GLU A 151 5.08 -14.60 -2.80
CA GLU A 151 5.49 -15.80 -2.08
C GLU A 151 5.51 -15.53 -0.56
N PRO A 152 4.81 -16.35 0.25
CA PRO A 152 3.85 -17.41 -0.12
C PRO A 152 2.61 -16.84 -0.81
N ALA A 153 1.86 -17.71 -1.49
CA ALA A 153 0.73 -17.39 -2.35
C ALA A 153 -0.31 -16.47 -1.69
N VAL A 154 -0.81 -15.50 -2.46
CA VAL A 154 -1.90 -14.60 -2.10
C VAL A 154 -3.06 -14.80 -3.06
N THR A 155 -4.19 -15.27 -2.54
CA THR A 155 -5.42 -15.42 -3.32
C THR A 155 -6.20 -14.11 -3.29
N LEU A 156 -6.47 -13.50 -4.45
CA LEU A 156 -7.22 -12.25 -4.57
C LEU A 156 -8.66 -12.49 -4.98
N THR A 157 -9.61 -11.98 -4.18
CA THR A 157 -11.03 -11.88 -4.53
C THR A 157 -11.39 -10.40 -4.67
N VAL A 158 -11.91 -10.02 -5.84
CA VAL A 158 -12.35 -8.65 -6.12
C VAL A 158 -13.86 -8.55 -5.90
N HIS A 159 -14.29 -7.58 -5.10
CA HIS A 159 -15.67 -7.23 -4.86
C HIS A 159 -15.99 -5.93 -5.61
N ASP A 160 -16.75 -6.05 -6.70
CA ASP A 160 -17.08 -4.94 -7.61
C ASP A 160 -18.51 -4.46 -7.38
N ASP A 161 -18.68 -3.28 -6.81
CA ASP A 161 -19.98 -2.68 -6.54
C ASP A 161 -20.79 -2.46 -7.83
N ALA A 162 -20.15 -2.10 -8.94
CA ALA A 162 -20.81 -1.89 -10.23
C ALA A 162 -21.45 -3.17 -10.77
N ARG A 163 -20.96 -4.34 -10.32
CA ARG A 163 -21.49 -5.67 -10.66
C ARG A 163 -22.35 -6.29 -9.56
N GLY A 164 -22.64 -5.54 -8.49
CA GLY A 164 -23.39 -6.04 -7.34
C GLY A 164 -22.64 -7.04 -6.46
N GLN A 165 -21.31 -7.17 -6.64
CA GLN A 165 -20.46 -8.11 -5.91
C GLN A 165 -19.92 -7.44 -4.65
N ARG A 166 -20.71 -7.37 -3.60
CA ARG A 166 -20.32 -6.75 -2.32
C ARG A 166 -19.78 -7.76 -1.32
N LEU A 167 -18.74 -7.36 -0.62
CA LEU A 167 -18.30 -8.09 0.57
C LEU A 167 -19.33 -7.91 1.67
N THR A 168 -19.83 -9.03 2.22
CA THR A 168 -20.83 -9.04 3.29
C THR A 168 -20.27 -9.66 4.56
N PRO A 169 -20.84 -9.38 5.76
CA PRO A 169 -20.45 -10.06 6.99
C PRO A 169 -20.49 -11.58 6.87
N ARG A 170 -21.51 -12.14 6.20
CA ARG A 170 -21.60 -13.59 5.95
C ARG A 170 -20.44 -14.13 5.13
N THR A 171 -19.95 -13.35 4.16
CA THR A 171 -18.76 -13.74 3.37
C THR A 171 -17.53 -13.80 4.27
N LEU A 172 -17.36 -12.84 5.19
CA LEU A 172 -16.23 -12.81 6.13
C LEU A 172 -16.32 -13.92 7.16
N GLU A 173 -17.49 -14.22 7.69
CA GLU A 173 -17.72 -15.34 8.63
C GLU A 173 -17.34 -16.69 7.99
N ALA A 174 -17.66 -16.88 6.72
CA ALA A 174 -17.31 -18.10 5.98
C ALA A 174 -15.79 -18.26 5.77
N LEU A 175 -15.00 -17.18 5.83
CA LEU A 175 -13.54 -17.21 5.71
C LEU A 175 -12.84 -17.52 7.04
N GLY A 176 -13.50 -17.21 8.14
CA GLY A 176 -12.99 -17.42 9.49
C GLY A 176 -13.28 -18.82 10.04
N GLY A 177 -13.50 -19.86 9.21
CA GLY A 177 -13.87 -21.22 9.62
C GLY A 177 -13.30 -21.69 10.95
N PRO A 178 -13.91 -22.72 11.60
CA PRO A 178 -13.64 -23.09 12.97
C PRO A 178 -12.19 -23.42 13.27
#